data_e499c32c5e5a7c7c2c14f41848073b04
#
_entry.id   e499c32c5e5a7c7c2c14f41848073b04
#
_cell.length_a   1.000
_cell.length_b   1.000
_cell.length_c   1.000
_cell.angle_alpha   90.00
_cell.angle_beta   90.00
_cell.angle_gamma   90.00
#
_symmetry.space_group_name_H-M   'P 1'
#
loop_
_entity.id
_entity.type
_entity.pdbx_description
1 polymer ?
#
loop_
_entity_poly.entity_id
_entity_poly.type
_entity_poly.pdbx_seq_one_letter_code
_entity_poly.pdbx_strand_id
1 'polypeptide(L)'
;MDKTKRVAYSGIAAALSIISLYLGLVSIKGKITFLCLASYILSIPIIVSNIYTGFLVALSTDILAFFLIPNKAYVLVFIPMSFYPSVKAYLESRTKFHWVFKYIYFNISIIAVYNVYKLFISNEIVISYYYLFLIVAQLFFYIYDIVFTKFIGWVISKLGL
;
A
#
# COMPACT_ATOMS: atom_id res chain seq x y z
N MET A 1 -3.56 9.74 23.39
CA MET A 1 -3.73 8.26 23.46
C MET A 1 -2.48 7.62 24.07
N ASP A 2 -2.65 6.66 24.97
CA ASP A 2 -1.55 6.00 25.67
C ASP A 2 -0.60 5.23 24.73
N LYS A 3 0.69 5.14 25.08
CA LYS A 3 1.71 4.42 24.29
C LYS A 3 1.30 2.97 24.02
N THR A 4 0.76 2.29 25.04
CA THR A 4 0.31 0.89 24.95
C THR A 4 -0.80 0.72 23.91
N LYS A 5 -1.78 1.62 23.87
CA LYS A 5 -2.86 1.59 22.86
C LYS A 5 -2.33 1.80 21.46
N ARG A 6 -1.38 2.71 21.26
CA ARG A 6 -0.75 2.95 19.94
C ARG A 6 -0.04 1.70 19.40
N VAL A 7 0.71 1.01 20.26
CA VAL A 7 1.40 -0.24 19.88
C VAL A 7 0.39 -1.33 19.55
N ALA A 8 -0.67 -1.47 20.37
CA ALA A 8 -1.72 -2.46 20.12
C ALA A 8 -2.43 -2.24 18.77
N TYR A 9 -2.85 -0.99 18.47
CA TYR A 9 -3.46 -0.67 17.18
C TYR A 9 -2.51 -0.92 15.99
N SER A 10 -1.22 -0.63 16.16
CA SER A 10 -0.21 -0.88 15.14
C SER A 10 -0.01 -2.36 14.86
N GLY A 11 0.05 -3.18 15.91
CA GLY A 11 0.14 -4.65 15.80
C GLY A 11 -1.09 -5.26 15.15
N ILE A 12 -2.28 -4.83 15.56
CA ILE A 12 -3.56 -5.28 14.95
C ILE A 12 -3.61 -4.88 13.47
N ALA A 13 -3.21 -3.67 13.12
CA ALA A 13 -3.18 -3.22 11.73
C ALA A 13 -2.23 -4.07 10.88
N ALA A 14 -1.02 -4.38 11.37
CA ALA A 14 -0.09 -5.27 10.68
C ALA A 14 -0.68 -6.67 10.48
N ALA A 15 -1.27 -7.26 11.51
CA ALA A 15 -1.89 -8.58 11.43
C ALA A 15 -3.07 -8.62 10.43
N LEU A 16 -3.97 -7.64 10.50
CA LEU A 16 -5.10 -7.54 9.56
C LEU A 16 -4.63 -7.31 8.12
N SER A 17 -3.56 -6.56 7.92
CA SER A 17 -2.95 -6.36 6.60
C SER A 17 -2.44 -7.70 6.03
N ILE A 18 -1.73 -8.49 6.82
CA ILE A 18 -1.25 -9.82 6.40
C ILE A 18 -2.41 -10.78 6.11
N ILE A 19 -3.44 -10.79 6.95
CA ILE A 19 -4.65 -11.60 6.73
C ILE A 19 -5.31 -11.19 5.41
N SER A 20 -5.44 -9.89 5.16
CA SER A 20 -5.99 -9.36 3.92
C SER A 20 -5.18 -9.83 2.69
N LEU A 21 -3.85 -9.79 2.76
CA LEU A 21 -2.98 -10.30 1.70
C LEU A 21 -3.19 -11.80 1.47
N TYR A 22 -3.33 -12.57 2.52
CA TYR A 22 -3.57 -14.02 2.43
C TYR A 22 -4.92 -14.33 1.78
N LEU A 23 -5.99 -13.60 2.15
CA LEU A 23 -7.29 -13.70 1.50
C LEU A 23 -7.23 -13.34 0.02
N GLY A 24 -6.38 -12.37 -0.35
CA GLY A 24 -6.13 -12.02 -1.74
C GLY A 24 -5.47 -13.13 -2.55
N LEU A 25 -4.62 -13.97 -1.93
CA LEU A 25 -4.05 -15.14 -2.59
C LEU A 25 -5.07 -16.23 -2.90
N VAL A 26 -5.96 -16.48 -1.94
CA VAL A 26 -7.02 -17.50 -2.09
C VAL A 26 -8.09 -17.04 -3.07
N SER A 27 -8.33 -15.74 -3.16
CA SER A 27 -9.33 -15.15 -4.04
C SER A 27 -8.86 -15.10 -5.50
N ILE A 28 -9.59 -15.74 -6.40
CA ILE A 28 -9.26 -15.76 -7.84
C ILE A 28 -9.45 -14.37 -8.46
N LYS A 29 -10.54 -13.66 -8.10
CA LYS A 29 -10.94 -12.38 -8.71
C LYS A 29 -10.65 -11.16 -7.83
N GLY A 30 -10.42 -11.34 -6.53
CA GLY A 30 -10.30 -10.26 -5.53
C GLY A 30 -8.88 -9.82 -5.18
N LYS A 31 -7.84 -10.31 -5.87
CA LYS A 31 -6.43 -10.05 -5.53
C LYS A 31 -6.11 -8.57 -5.34
N ILE A 32 -6.52 -7.74 -6.29
CA ILE A 32 -6.25 -6.28 -6.27
C ILE A 32 -7.01 -5.61 -5.13
N THR A 33 -8.27 -5.99 -4.90
CA THR A 33 -9.11 -5.43 -3.83
C THR A 33 -8.51 -5.69 -2.46
N PHE A 34 -8.08 -6.93 -2.19
CA PHE A 34 -7.44 -7.29 -0.93
C PHE A 34 -6.07 -6.63 -0.75
N LEU A 35 -5.35 -6.40 -1.84
CA LEU A 35 -4.07 -5.69 -1.85
C LEU A 35 -4.28 -4.21 -1.48
N CYS A 36 -5.29 -3.55 -2.05
CA CYS A 36 -5.70 -2.20 -1.67
C CYS A 36 -6.14 -2.13 -0.21
N LEU A 37 -6.97 -3.08 0.24
CA LEU A 37 -7.44 -3.15 1.61
C LEU A 37 -6.29 -3.31 2.61
N ALA A 38 -5.34 -4.20 2.33
CA ALA A 38 -4.13 -4.38 3.14
C ALA A 38 -3.35 -3.07 3.30
N SER A 39 -3.16 -2.34 2.19
CA SER A 39 -2.50 -1.03 2.21
C SER A 39 -3.31 0.02 2.99
N TYR A 40 -4.63 0.05 2.85
CA TYR A 40 -5.49 1.00 3.58
C TYR A 40 -5.42 0.80 5.10
N ILE A 41 -5.40 -0.44 5.56
CA ILE A 41 -5.28 -0.79 6.98
C ILE A 41 -3.98 -0.22 7.58
N LEU A 42 -2.89 -0.16 6.81
CA LEU A 42 -1.61 0.41 7.25
C LEU A 42 -1.63 1.94 7.45
N SER A 43 -2.73 2.63 7.12
CA SER A 43 -2.93 4.03 7.53
C SER A 43 -3.29 4.18 9.01
N ILE A 44 -3.82 3.15 9.66
CA ILE A 44 -4.25 3.23 11.06
C ILE A 44 -3.10 3.60 12.00
N PRO A 45 -1.91 2.99 11.93
CA PRO A 45 -0.74 3.39 12.74
C PRO A 45 -0.35 4.86 12.56
N ILE A 46 -0.53 5.42 11.36
CA ILE A 46 -0.22 6.82 11.06
C ILE A 46 -1.21 7.73 11.79
N ILE A 47 -2.51 7.43 11.69
CA ILE A 47 -3.61 8.21 12.29
C ILE A 47 -3.49 8.20 13.82
N VAL A 48 -3.19 7.03 14.39
CA VAL A 48 -3.17 6.81 15.84
C VAL A 48 -1.88 7.30 16.49
N SER A 49 -0.78 7.36 15.74
CA SER A 49 0.54 7.71 16.28
C SER A 49 1.22 8.82 15.46
N ASN A 50 1.97 8.47 14.43
CA ASN A 50 2.66 9.39 13.54
C ASN A 50 3.13 8.68 12.26
N ILE A 51 3.62 9.48 11.29
CA ILE A 51 4.10 8.98 9.99
C ILE A 51 5.27 8.00 10.15
N TYR A 52 6.19 8.25 11.09
CA TYR A 52 7.34 7.39 11.34
C TYR A 52 6.91 5.99 11.84
N THR A 53 5.96 5.93 12.76
CA THR A 53 5.39 4.66 13.23
C THR A 53 4.71 3.91 12.09
N GLY A 54 3.95 4.62 11.25
CA GLY A 54 3.33 4.02 10.06
C GLY A 54 4.36 3.41 9.10
N PHE A 55 5.47 4.11 8.86
CA PHE A 55 6.56 3.61 8.03
C PHE A 55 7.21 2.34 8.61
N LEU A 56 7.49 2.33 9.93
CA LEU A 56 8.05 1.14 10.60
C LEU A 56 7.11 -0.06 10.55
N VAL A 57 5.81 0.18 10.75
CA VAL A 57 4.80 -0.89 10.67
C VAL A 57 4.68 -1.42 9.26
N ALA A 58 4.69 -0.56 8.24
CA ALA A 58 4.71 -0.99 6.84
C ALA A 58 5.93 -1.86 6.54
N LEU A 59 7.13 -1.41 6.92
CA LEU A 59 8.37 -2.17 6.75
C LEU A 59 8.31 -3.54 7.42
N SER A 60 7.83 -3.59 8.68
CA SER A 60 7.67 -4.84 9.41
C SER A 60 6.66 -5.78 8.74
N THR A 61 5.55 -5.22 8.25
CA THR A 61 4.53 -5.98 7.52
C THR A 61 5.07 -6.54 6.21
N ASP A 62 5.87 -5.78 5.47
CA ASP A 62 6.49 -6.22 4.22
C ASP A 62 7.48 -7.36 4.45
N ILE A 63 8.31 -7.28 5.49
CA ILE A 63 9.22 -8.36 5.87
C ILE A 63 8.43 -9.63 6.21
N LEU A 64 7.40 -9.52 7.06
CA LEU A 64 6.55 -10.64 7.41
C LEU A 64 5.82 -11.22 6.19
N ALA A 65 5.27 -10.36 5.33
CA ALA A 65 4.60 -10.78 4.10
C ALA A 65 5.57 -11.53 3.17
N PHE A 66 6.83 -11.07 3.07
CA PHE A 66 7.84 -11.74 2.25
C PHE A 66 8.11 -13.17 2.72
N PHE A 67 8.15 -13.43 4.03
CA PHE A 67 8.35 -14.78 4.56
C PHE A 67 7.10 -15.64 4.54
N LEU A 68 5.93 -15.08 4.86
CA LEU A 68 4.69 -15.83 5.02
C LEU A 68 3.97 -16.11 3.70
N ILE A 69 4.09 -15.22 2.71
CA ILE A 69 3.33 -15.31 1.46
C ILE A 69 4.15 -16.04 0.38
N PRO A 70 3.67 -17.18 -0.17
CA PRO A 70 4.42 -17.95 -1.17
C PRO A 70 4.65 -17.19 -2.48
N ASN A 71 3.64 -16.41 -2.94
CA ASN A 71 3.72 -15.67 -4.19
C ASN A 71 4.53 -14.37 -4.02
N LYS A 72 5.82 -14.42 -4.33
CA LYS A 72 6.72 -13.28 -4.18
C LYS A 72 6.41 -12.12 -5.13
N ALA A 73 5.90 -12.40 -6.32
CA ALA A 73 5.45 -11.36 -7.25
C ALA A 73 4.30 -10.53 -6.66
N TYR A 74 3.36 -11.17 -5.97
CA TYR A 74 2.27 -10.49 -5.29
C TYR A 74 2.76 -9.60 -4.14
N VAL A 75 3.75 -10.09 -3.37
CA VAL A 75 4.38 -9.31 -2.29
C VAL A 75 5.15 -8.11 -2.85
N LEU A 76 5.89 -8.28 -3.96
CA LEU A 76 6.61 -7.19 -4.62
C LEU A 76 5.70 -6.03 -5.04
N VAL A 77 4.48 -6.34 -5.51
CA VAL A 77 3.49 -5.31 -5.83
C VAL A 77 2.94 -4.65 -4.56
N PHE A 78 2.85 -5.39 -3.45
CA PHE A 78 2.38 -4.86 -2.18
C PHE A 78 3.34 -3.84 -1.55
N ILE A 79 4.66 -4.04 -1.63
CA ILE A 79 5.67 -3.18 -1.00
C ILE A 79 5.45 -1.68 -1.28
N PRO A 80 5.37 -1.20 -2.52
CA PRO A 80 5.11 0.22 -2.75
C PRO A 80 3.72 0.65 -2.26
N MET A 81 2.73 -0.22 -2.26
CA MET A 81 1.40 0.10 -1.75
C MET A 81 1.37 0.20 -0.23
N SER A 82 2.20 -0.58 0.50
CA SER A 82 2.31 -0.53 1.97
C SER A 82 2.95 0.77 2.46
N PHE A 83 3.90 1.33 1.71
CA PHE A 83 4.52 2.62 2.02
C PHE A 83 3.69 3.83 1.61
N TYR A 84 2.76 3.66 0.65
CA TYR A 84 1.96 4.77 0.14
C TYR A 84 1.20 5.56 1.22
N PRO A 85 0.58 4.96 2.26
CA PRO A 85 -0.05 5.70 3.35
C PRO A 85 0.89 6.72 4.02
N SER A 86 2.12 6.32 4.30
CA SER A 86 3.13 7.18 4.92
C SER A 86 3.60 8.29 3.99
N VAL A 87 3.82 7.96 2.71
CA VAL A 87 4.19 8.92 1.66
C VAL A 87 3.07 9.93 1.45
N LYS A 88 1.81 9.47 1.35
CA LYS A 88 0.63 10.34 1.21
C LYS A 88 0.51 11.30 2.38
N ALA A 89 0.59 10.82 3.62
CA ALA A 89 0.50 11.65 4.82
C ALA A 89 1.62 12.71 4.86
N TYR A 90 2.85 12.35 4.47
CA TYR A 90 3.97 13.26 4.39
C TYR A 90 3.77 14.34 3.32
N LEU A 91 3.38 13.95 2.11
CA LEU A 91 3.21 14.87 0.98
C LEU A 91 2.05 15.85 1.22
N GLU A 92 0.92 15.37 1.72
CA GLU A 92 -0.25 16.22 2.02
C GLU A 92 0.01 17.20 3.16
N SER A 93 0.89 16.86 4.11
CA SER A 93 1.25 17.76 5.22
C SER A 93 2.28 18.83 4.85
N ARG A 94 3.07 18.63 3.78
CA ARG A 94 4.23 19.48 3.48
C ARG A 94 4.12 20.25 2.16
N THR A 95 3.33 19.78 1.17
CA THR A 95 3.36 20.33 -0.18
C THR A 95 1.98 20.70 -0.70
N LYS A 96 1.87 21.90 -1.34
CA LYS A 96 0.65 22.31 -2.03
C LYS A 96 0.39 21.48 -3.31
N PHE A 97 1.44 21.05 -3.98
CA PHE A 97 1.38 20.24 -5.20
C PHE A 97 1.50 18.73 -4.93
N HIS A 98 0.91 18.25 -3.81
CA HIS A 98 0.99 16.85 -3.38
C HIS A 98 0.55 15.86 -4.48
N TRP A 99 -0.38 16.23 -5.38
CA TRP A 99 -0.84 15.39 -6.49
C TRP A 99 0.29 14.99 -7.43
N VAL A 100 1.12 15.96 -7.85
CA VAL A 100 2.25 15.70 -8.75
C VAL A 100 3.22 14.71 -8.11
N PHE A 101 3.57 14.91 -6.86
CA PHE A 101 4.50 14.03 -6.14
C PHE A 101 3.93 12.62 -5.91
N LYS A 102 2.62 12.48 -5.69
CA LYS A 102 1.96 11.17 -5.60
C LYS A 102 2.08 10.40 -6.93
N TYR A 103 1.85 11.06 -8.07
CA TYR A 103 2.02 10.44 -9.38
C TYR A 103 3.47 10.10 -9.68
N ILE A 104 4.42 10.93 -9.29
CA ILE A 104 5.85 10.62 -9.41
C ILE A 104 6.18 9.37 -8.61
N TYR A 105 5.76 9.31 -7.34
CA TYR A 105 5.93 8.12 -6.49
C TYR A 105 5.36 6.87 -7.14
N PHE A 106 4.14 6.94 -7.67
CA PHE A 106 3.48 5.81 -8.31
C PHE A 106 4.24 5.33 -9.55
N ASN A 107 4.68 6.24 -10.42
CA ASN A 107 5.45 5.88 -11.62
C ASN A 107 6.82 5.28 -11.28
N ILE A 108 7.53 5.83 -10.30
CA ILE A 108 8.78 5.26 -9.80
C ILE A 108 8.52 3.84 -9.24
N SER A 109 7.43 3.64 -8.52
CA SER A 109 7.04 2.36 -7.97
C SER A 109 6.78 1.31 -9.05
N ILE A 110 6.08 1.67 -10.13
CA ILE A 110 5.85 0.77 -11.28
C ILE A 110 7.19 0.35 -11.90
N ILE A 111 8.09 1.32 -12.15
CA ILE A 111 9.40 1.04 -12.74
C ILE A 111 10.23 0.15 -11.81
N ALA A 112 10.24 0.42 -10.50
CA ALA A 112 10.97 -0.37 -9.52
C ALA A 112 10.45 -1.82 -9.47
N VAL A 113 9.12 -2.01 -9.35
CA VAL A 113 8.49 -3.34 -9.35
C VAL A 113 8.79 -4.10 -10.64
N TYR A 114 8.70 -3.44 -11.80
CA TYR A 114 9.00 -4.07 -13.08
C TYR A 114 10.46 -4.55 -13.17
N ASN A 115 11.43 -3.71 -12.77
CA ASN A 115 12.83 -4.09 -12.79
C ASN A 115 13.14 -5.24 -11.82
N VAL A 116 12.60 -5.20 -10.61
CA VAL A 116 12.79 -6.28 -9.62
C VAL A 116 12.14 -7.57 -10.12
N TYR A 117 10.93 -7.49 -10.69
CA TYR A 117 10.25 -8.64 -11.28
C TYR A 117 11.10 -9.28 -12.38
N LYS A 118 11.67 -8.49 -13.30
CA LYS A 118 12.53 -8.97 -14.39
C LYS A 118 13.78 -9.66 -13.87
N LEU A 119 14.38 -9.19 -12.78
CA LEU A 119 15.58 -9.81 -12.19
C LEU A 119 15.30 -11.18 -11.56
N PHE A 120 14.11 -11.35 -10.94
CA PHE A 120 13.82 -12.57 -10.16
C PHE A 120 13.02 -13.63 -10.91
N ILE A 121 12.25 -13.28 -11.94
CA ILE A 121 11.25 -14.18 -12.53
C ILE A 121 11.56 -14.50 -14.02
N SER A 122 12.61 -13.94 -14.60
CA SER A 122 13.22 -14.32 -15.92
C SER A 122 12.27 -14.46 -17.13
N ASN A 123 10.98 -14.18 -17.02
CA ASN A 123 10.07 -14.21 -18.14
C ASN A 123 9.90 -12.80 -18.71
N GLU A 124 10.22 -12.63 -19.97
CA GLU A 124 9.92 -11.39 -20.68
C GLU A 124 8.41 -11.18 -20.69
N ILE A 125 7.96 -10.24 -19.88
CA ILE A 125 6.56 -9.78 -19.99
C ILE A 125 6.49 -8.94 -21.25
N VAL A 126 6.09 -9.57 -22.35
CA VAL A 126 5.75 -8.85 -23.57
C VAL A 126 4.42 -8.14 -23.31
N ILE A 127 4.47 -6.89 -22.90
CA ILE A 127 3.28 -6.06 -22.78
C ILE A 127 2.97 -5.54 -24.18
N SER A 128 2.19 -6.31 -24.95
CA SER A 128 1.79 -5.95 -26.31
C SER A 128 1.08 -4.58 -26.40
N TYR A 129 0.51 -4.12 -25.28
CA TYR A 129 -0.21 -2.85 -25.18
C TYR A 129 0.33 -1.97 -24.06
N TYR A 130 1.63 -1.70 -24.07
CA TYR A 130 2.32 -0.95 -23.02
C TYR A 130 1.66 0.42 -22.71
N TYR A 131 1.30 1.18 -23.74
CA TYR A 131 0.67 2.49 -23.54
C TYR A 131 -0.72 2.39 -22.91
N LEU A 132 -1.52 1.39 -23.33
CA LEU A 132 -2.84 1.15 -22.75
C LEU A 132 -2.72 0.76 -21.27
N PHE A 133 -1.74 -0.10 -20.95
CA PHE A 133 -1.46 -0.49 -19.57
C PHE A 133 -1.10 0.73 -18.70
N LEU A 134 -0.26 1.65 -19.19
CA LEU A 134 0.09 2.87 -18.45
C LEU A 134 -1.13 3.75 -18.18
N ILE A 135 -2.00 3.97 -19.19
CA ILE A 135 -3.21 4.77 -19.00
C ILE A 135 -4.15 4.14 -17.96
N VAL A 136 -4.39 2.83 -18.06
CA VAL A 136 -5.23 2.10 -17.08
C VAL A 136 -4.64 2.16 -15.69
N ALA A 137 -3.31 2.04 -15.55
CA ALA A 137 -2.63 2.13 -14.27
C ALA A 137 -2.78 3.52 -13.63
N GLN A 138 -2.72 4.61 -14.41
CA GLN A 138 -2.93 5.98 -13.92
C GLN A 138 -4.37 6.19 -13.43
N LEU A 139 -5.36 5.70 -14.19
CA LEU A 139 -6.76 5.75 -13.78
C LEU A 139 -7.02 4.93 -12.52
N PHE A 140 -6.43 3.75 -12.42
CA PHE A 140 -6.50 2.92 -11.22
C PHE A 140 -5.93 3.65 -9.99
N PHE A 141 -4.75 4.26 -10.13
CA PHE A 141 -4.12 5.01 -9.05
C PHE A 141 -4.99 6.20 -8.59
N TYR A 142 -5.61 6.92 -9.53
CA TYR A 142 -6.52 8.00 -9.20
C TYR A 142 -7.71 7.53 -8.35
N ILE A 143 -8.37 6.45 -8.78
CA ILE A 143 -9.49 5.86 -8.04
C ILE A 143 -9.02 5.35 -6.67
N TYR A 144 -7.87 4.68 -6.63
CA TYR A 144 -7.26 4.18 -5.41
C TYR A 144 -7.02 5.30 -4.38
N ASP A 145 -6.46 6.45 -4.79
CA ASP A 145 -6.19 7.56 -3.87
C ASP A 145 -7.47 8.22 -3.36
N ILE A 146 -8.52 8.35 -4.19
CA ILE A 146 -9.82 8.89 -3.75
C ILE A 146 -10.47 7.96 -2.72
N VAL A 147 -10.54 6.67 -3.00
CA VAL A 147 -11.12 5.68 -2.07
C VAL A 147 -10.34 5.65 -0.77
N PHE A 148 -9.01 5.72 -0.86
CA PHE A 148 -8.14 5.77 0.30
C PHE A 148 -8.39 7.02 1.17
N THR A 149 -8.54 8.19 0.57
CA THR A 149 -8.87 9.43 1.29
C THR A 149 -10.20 9.30 2.05
N LYS A 150 -11.22 8.71 1.41
CA LYS A 150 -12.51 8.43 2.06
C LYS A 150 -12.38 7.44 3.21
N PHE A 151 -11.56 6.40 3.05
CA PHE A 151 -11.29 5.42 4.09
C PHE A 151 -10.62 6.08 5.31
N ILE A 152 -9.61 6.92 5.12
CA ILE A 152 -8.97 7.69 6.20
C ILE A 152 -10.01 8.54 6.95
N GLY A 153 -10.85 9.29 6.24
CA GLY A 153 -11.91 10.11 6.85
C GLY A 153 -12.89 9.27 7.68
N TRP A 154 -13.27 8.08 7.19
CA TRP A 154 -14.12 7.16 7.92
C TRP A 154 -13.44 6.63 9.20
N VAL A 155 -12.16 6.25 9.13
CA VAL A 155 -11.40 5.77 10.30
C VAL A 155 -11.29 6.86 11.36
N ILE A 156 -10.95 8.11 10.97
CA ILE A 156 -10.85 9.25 11.90
C ILE A 156 -12.20 9.47 12.59
N SER A 157 -13.30 9.47 11.85
CA SER A 157 -14.65 9.66 12.43
C SER A 157 -15.04 8.55 13.42
N LYS A 158 -14.61 7.32 13.19
CA LYS A 158 -14.90 6.17 14.08
C LYS A 158 -14.02 6.15 15.31
N LEU A 159 -12.79 6.63 15.23
CA LEU A 159 -11.87 6.71 16.37
C LEU A 159 -12.13 7.94 17.24
N GLY A 160 -12.97 8.88 16.80
CA GLY A 160 -13.26 10.13 17.53
C GLY A 160 -12.06 11.08 17.62
N LEU A 161 -11.20 11.08 16.58
CA LEU A 161 -9.98 11.89 16.49
C LEU A 161 -10.20 13.13 15.63
#